data_123727715b7104bfc5a4a4aa463180ef
#
_entry.id   123727715b7104bfc5a4a4aa463180ef
#
_cell.length_a   1.000
_cell.length_b   1.000
_cell.length_c   1.000
_cell.angle_alpha   90.00
_cell.angle_beta   90.00
_cell.angle_gamma   90.00
#
_symmetry.space_group_name_H-M   'P 1'
#
loop_
_entity.id
_entity.type
_entity.pdbx_description
1 polymer ?
#
loop_
_entity_poly.entity_id
_entity_poly.type
_entity_poly.pdbx_seq_one_letter_code
_entity_poly.pdbx_strand_id
1 'polypeptide(L)'
;MTKDIVPIVDPSLKDPRIKTKFVEANGLRFEVDYCGTGPKLMLCLHGFPEHSFSWRYQLPMLADMGYTVWAPNMRGYGLSSRPLRVADYRMEELIEDVYGLYEASGCASLTIFAHDWGAVIAWQYAMLKRSDLDHLIICNVPHPAAMQENFDRNQLKKSWYVFFFQIPLLPEYSMGRREAEPIATMLRNSNSRPEMFPDEVINVYRKNAAQPRALNAMVNYYRA
;
A
#
# COMPACT_ATOMS: atom_id res chain seq x y z
N MET A 1 -6.66 -20.87 -21.66
CA MET A 1 -6.29 -21.54 -20.41
C MET A 1 -5.95 -20.45 -19.40
N THR A 2 -6.86 -20.11 -18.52
CA THR A 2 -6.61 -19.25 -17.36
C THR A 2 -5.64 -20.02 -16.47
N LYS A 3 -4.38 -19.59 -16.40
CA LYS A 3 -3.46 -20.06 -15.36
C LYS A 3 -4.15 -19.76 -14.03
N ASP A 4 -4.39 -20.79 -13.23
CA ASP A 4 -4.87 -20.60 -11.85
C ASP A 4 -3.93 -19.61 -11.16
N ILE A 5 -4.47 -18.45 -10.82
CA ILE A 5 -3.72 -17.40 -10.12
C ILE A 5 -3.57 -17.91 -8.68
N VAL A 6 -2.40 -18.43 -8.36
CA VAL A 6 -2.08 -18.85 -6.99
C VAL A 6 -2.13 -17.62 -6.09
N PRO A 7 -2.98 -17.61 -5.06
CA PRO A 7 -3.06 -16.48 -4.14
C PRO A 7 -1.71 -16.23 -3.48
N ILE A 8 -1.31 -14.96 -3.38
CA ILE A 8 -0.08 -14.55 -2.67
C ILE A 8 -0.22 -14.83 -1.18
N VAL A 9 -1.43 -14.64 -0.66
CA VAL A 9 -1.78 -14.77 0.76
C VAL A 9 -2.48 -16.10 0.98
N ASP A 10 -1.99 -16.88 1.95
CA ASP A 10 -2.73 -18.04 2.45
C ASP A 10 -4.02 -17.56 3.14
N PRO A 11 -5.20 -18.05 2.74
CA PRO A 11 -6.47 -17.66 3.34
C PRO A 11 -6.53 -17.87 4.86
N SER A 12 -5.81 -18.85 5.39
CA SER A 12 -5.76 -19.13 6.84
C SER A 12 -5.14 -18.01 7.67
N LEU A 13 -4.38 -17.09 7.02
CA LEU A 13 -3.74 -15.93 7.66
C LEU A 13 -4.67 -14.71 7.75
N LYS A 14 -5.89 -14.80 7.23
CA LYS A 14 -6.90 -13.72 7.27
C LYS A 14 -8.15 -14.16 8.05
N ASP A 15 -8.83 -13.18 8.65
CA ASP A 15 -10.20 -13.40 9.13
C ASP A 15 -11.08 -13.87 7.95
N PRO A 16 -11.92 -14.92 8.11
CA PRO A 16 -12.75 -15.47 7.03
C PRO A 16 -13.79 -14.48 6.47
N ARG A 17 -14.07 -13.39 7.16
CA ARG A 17 -14.93 -12.30 6.70
C ARG A 17 -14.25 -11.42 5.63
N ILE A 18 -12.90 -11.43 5.56
CA ILE A 18 -12.16 -10.69 4.55
C ILE A 18 -12.25 -11.40 3.22
N LYS A 19 -12.83 -10.73 2.25
CA LYS A 19 -12.93 -11.20 0.87
C LYS A 19 -12.05 -10.35 -0.04
N THR A 20 -11.70 -10.89 -1.20
CA THR A 20 -10.93 -10.18 -2.22
C THR A 20 -11.78 -10.00 -3.47
N LYS A 21 -11.73 -8.82 -4.07
CA LYS A 21 -12.35 -8.51 -5.36
C LYS A 21 -11.42 -7.66 -6.22
N PHE A 22 -11.77 -7.53 -7.50
CA PHE A 22 -11.10 -6.59 -8.38
C PHE A 22 -12.02 -5.41 -8.67
N VAL A 23 -11.46 -4.19 -8.66
CA VAL A 23 -12.15 -2.94 -8.89
C VAL A 23 -11.44 -2.18 -9.99
N GLU A 24 -12.18 -1.70 -10.98
CA GLU A 24 -11.66 -0.80 -12.01
C GLU A 24 -11.76 0.64 -11.50
N ALA A 25 -10.64 1.36 -11.50
CA ALA A 25 -10.55 2.76 -11.09
C ALA A 25 -9.39 3.43 -11.83
N ASN A 26 -9.53 4.69 -12.21
CA ASN A 26 -8.50 5.48 -12.91
C ASN A 26 -7.83 4.71 -14.09
N GLY A 27 -8.61 3.98 -14.87
CA GLY A 27 -8.11 3.18 -16.01
C GLY A 27 -7.25 1.97 -15.63
N LEU A 28 -7.18 1.61 -14.35
CA LEU A 28 -6.43 0.48 -13.81
C LEU A 28 -7.35 -0.47 -13.06
N ARG A 29 -6.91 -1.73 -12.93
CA ARG A 29 -7.58 -2.76 -12.15
C ARG A 29 -6.85 -2.94 -10.82
N PHE A 30 -7.58 -2.82 -9.72
CA PHE A 30 -7.08 -2.96 -8.36
C PHE A 30 -7.58 -4.24 -7.70
N GLU A 31 -6.67 -5.01 -7.12
CA GLU A 31 -7.00 -6.07 -6.18
C GLU A 31 -7.31 -5.43 -4.82
N VAL A 32 -8.50 -5.70 -4.27
CA VAL A 32 -8.99 -5.06 -3.05
C VAL A 32 -9.43 -6.13 -2.07
N ASP A 33 -8.77 -6.19 -0.92
CA ASP A 33 -9.30 -6.90 0.25
C ASP A 33 -10.39 -6.04 0.89
N TYR A 34 -11.54 -6.64 1.22
CA TYR A 34 -12.65 -5.89 1.79
C TYR A 34 -13.42 -6.65 2.86
N CYS A 35 -14.07 -5.90 3.75
CA CYS A 35 -14.93 -6.40 4.82
C CYS A 35 -16.04 -5.37 5.12
N GLY A 36 -17.21 -5.84 5.57
CA GLY A 36 -18.33 -4.96 5.92
C GLY A 36 -19.13 -4.44 4.71
N THR A 37 -20.30 -3.85 5.02
CA THR A 37 -21.26 -3.36 4.03
C THR A 37 -21.95 -2.06 4.48
N GLY A 38 -21.28 -1.27 5.34
CA GLY A 38 -21.81 0.00 5.83
C GLY A 38 -21.87 1.08 4.75
N PRO A 39 -22.59 2.21 4.98
CA PRO A 39 -22.76 3.25 4.00
C PRO A 39 -21.54 4.17 3.81
N LYS A 40 -20.55 4.07 4.70
CA LYS A 40 -19.35 4.88 4.69
C LYS A 40 -18.13 4.04 4.34
N LEU A 41 -17.25 4.54 3.48
CA LEU A 41 -16.01 3.88 3.13
C LEU A 41 -14.91 4.21 4.14
N MET A 42 -14.24 3.17 4.64
CA MET A 42 -12.92 3.25 5.24
C MET A 42 -11.91 2.69 4.24
N LEU A 43 -11.10 3.55 3.62
CA LEU A 43 -10.09 3.17 2.64
C LEU A 43 -8.73 3.06 3.33
N CYS A 44 -8.17 1.85 3.41
CA CYS A 44 -6.92 1.53 4.11
C CYS A 44 -5.77 1.46 3.09
N LEU A 45 -4.86 2.43 3.11
CA LEU A 45 -3.74 2.53 2.15
C LEU A 45 -2.43 2.08 2.81
N HIS A 46 -1.82 1.04 2.24
CA HIS A 46 -0.54 0.48 2.70
C HIS A 46 0.66 1.27 2.15
N GLY A 47 1.86 0.91 2.58
CA GLY A 47 3.11 1.50 2.10
C GLY A 47 4.09 0.50 1.47
N PHE A 48 5.35 0.90 1.41
CA PHE A 48 6.47 0.12 0.89
C PHE A 48 7.12 -0.71 2.03
N PRO A 49 7.44 -1.97 1.81
CA PRO A 49 7.10 -2.84 0.68
C PRO A 49 5.91 -3.76 1.01
N GLU A 50 4.85 -3.17 1.49
CA GLU A 50 3.71 -3.85 2.09
C GLU A 50 2.70 -4.38 1.06
N HIS A 51 1.49 -4.69 1.53
CA HIS A 51 0.40 -5.33 0.79
C HIS A 51 -0.92 -5.03 1.54
N SER A 52 -2.07 -5.17 0.90
CA SER A 52 -3.39 -5.08 1.56
C SER A 52 -3.48 -5.92 2.84
N PHE A 53 -2.71 -7.02 2.88
CA PHE A 53 -2.59 -7.92 4.02
C PHE A 53 -2.13 -7.25 5.33
N SER A 54 -1.45 -6.10 5.25
CA SER A 54 -1.07 -5.31 6.44
C SER A 54 -2.29 -4.91 7.26
N TRP A 55 -3.44 -4.74 6.62
CA TRP A 55 -4.69 -4.31 7.22
C TRP A 55 -5.60 -5.46 7.70
N ARG A 56 -5.12 -6.72 7.69
CA ARG A 56 -5.92 -7.92 8.00
C ARG A 56 -6.61 -7.91 9.37
N TYR A 57 -6.07 -7.20 10.34
CA TYR A 57 -6.68 -7.05 11.66
C TYR A 57 -7.64 -5.85 11.73
N GLN A 58 -7.33 -4.77 11.02
CA GLN A 58 -8.14 -3.57 10.99
C GLN A 58 -9.43 -3.75 10.16
N LEU A 59 -9.36 -4.51 9.07
CA LEU A 59 -10.52 -4.71 8.20
C LEU A 59 -11.76 -5.22 8.96
N PRO A 60 -11.71 -6.35 9.71
CA PRO A 60 -12.87 -6.83 10.44
C PRO A 60 -13.27 -5.92 11.60
N MET A 61 -12.29 -5.32 12.30
CA MET A 61 -12.55 -4.40 13.40
C MET A 61 -13.33 -3.16 12.94
N LEU A 62 -12.92 -2.55 11.83
CA LEU A 62 -13.59 -1.37 11.27
C LEU A 62 -14.95 -1.71 10.65
N ALA A 63 -15.09 -2.93 10.11
CA ALA A 63 -16.38 -3.43 9.64
C ALA A 63 -17.39 -3.59 10.79
N ASP A 64 -16.94 -4.06 11.96
CA ASP A 64 -17.77 -4.15 13.18
C ASP A 64 -18.20 -2.76 13.70
N MET A 65 -17.46 -1.69 13.33
CA MET A 65 -17.83 -0.28 13.60
C MET A 65 -18.85 0.28 12.57
N GLY A 66 -19.30 -0.52 11.60
CA GLY A 66 -20.31 -0.14 10.63
C GLY A 66 -19.79 0.48 9.33
N TYR A 67 -18.50 0.32 9.01
CA TYR A 67 -17.92 0.76 7.75
C TYR A 67 -18.00 -0.33 6.66
N THR A 68 -18.03 0.10 5.41
CA THR A 68 -17.47 -0.68 4.29
C THR A 68 -15.97 -0.43 4.30
N VAL A 69 -15.16 -1.45 4.50
CA VAL A 69 -13.71 -1.31 4.63
C VAL A 69 -13.02 -1.92 3.41
N TRP A 70 -12.22 -1.12 2.71
CA TRP A 70 -11.42 -1.55 1.57
C TRP A 70 -9.94 -1.33 1.84
N ALA A 71 -9.13 -2.34 1.60
CA ALA A 71 -7.67 -2.27 1.56
C ALA A 71 -7.21 -2.65 0.14
N PRO A 72 -7.03 -1.69 -0.77
CA PRO A 72 -6.48 -1.99 -2.08
C PRO A 72 -5.00 -2.37 -1.99
N ASN A 73 -4.56 -3.30 -2.81
CA ASN A 73 -3.18 -3.32 -3.23
C ASN A 73 -2.99 -2.14 -4.18
N MET A 74 -2.18 -1.15 -3.76
CA MET A 74 -1.97 0.06 -4.56
C MET A 74 -1.34 -0.29 -5.92
N ARG A 75 -1.35 0.64 -6.90
CA ARG A 75 -0.78 0.36 -8.24
C ARG A 75 0.62 -0.22 -8.12
N GLY A 76 0.89 -1.29 -8.84
CA GLY A 76 2.18 -1.99 -8.81
C GLY A 76 2.32 -3.06 -7.72
N TYR A 77 1.39 -3.15 -6.79
CA TYR A 77 1.38 -4.14 -5.71
C TYR A 77 0.35 -5.25 -5.94
N GLY A 78 0.56 -6.39 -5.30
CA GLY A 78 -0.34 -7.54 -5.37
C GLY A 78 -0.63 -7.95 -6.81
N LEU A 79 -1.89 -8.17 -7.09
CA LEU A 79 -2.41 -8.45 -8.43
C LEU A 79 -3.03 -7.21 -9.09
N SER A 80 -2.85 -6.03 -8.49
CA SER A 80 -3.24 -4.75 -9.10
C SER A 80 -2.41 -4.46 -10.35
N SER A 81 -2.96 -3.65 -11.25
CA SER A 81 -2.28 -3.18 -12.45
C SER A 81 -0.92 -2.58 -12.14
N ARG A 82 0.06 -2.87 -12.99
CA ARG A 82 1.46 -2.52 -12.79
C ARG A 82 1.99 -1.75 -14.00
N PRO A 83 1.69 -0.44 -14.11
CA PRO A 83 2.22 0.42 -15.17
C PRO A 83 3.74 0.39 -15.21
N LEU A 84 4.33 0.59 -16.39
CA LEU A 84 5.76 0.39 -16.60
C LEU A 84 6.57 1.67 -16.47
N ARG A 85 5.97 2.82 -16.82
CA ARG A 85 6.67 4.10 -16.89
C ARG A 85 6.73 4.72 -15.51
N VAL A 86 7.84 5.36 -15.17
CA VAL A 86 8.00 6.14 -13.93
C VAL A 86 6.89 7.20 -13.82
N ALA A 87 6.58 7.89 -14.91
CA ALA A 87 5.54 8.92 -14.95
C ALA A 87 4.14 8.43 -14.56
N ASP A 88 3.87 7.12 -14.65
CA ASP A 88 2.59 6.54 -14.25
C ASP A 88 2.45 6.45 -12.71
N TYR A 89 3.50 6.82 -11.95
CA TYR A 89 3.54 6.83 -10.48
C TYR A 89 3.60 8.23 -9.89
N ARG A 90 3.36 9.27 -10.69
CA ARG A 90 3.28 10.66 -10.20
C ARG A 90 2.17 10.80 -9.17
N MET A 91 2.33 11.77 -8.28
CA MET A 91 1.41 11.97 -7.17
C MET A 91 -0.04 12.20 -7.65
N GLU A 92 -0.21 12.90 -8.76
CA GLU A 92 -1.53 13.15 -9.37
C GLU A 92 -2.23 11.84 -9.72
N GLU A 93 -1.49 10.89 -10.31
CA GLU A 93 -2.03 9.57 -10.68
C GLU A 93 -2.41 8.74 -9.45
N LEU A 94 -1.60 8.83 -8.38
CA LEU A 94 -1.84 8.11 -7.14
C LEU A 94 -3.06 8.67 -6.40
N ILE A 95 -3.29 9.97 -6.47
CA ILE A 95 -4.46 10.65 -5.92
C ILE A 95 -5.73 10.25 -6.69
N GLU A 96 -5.64 10.19 -8.02
CA GLU A 96 -6.77 9.76 -8.86
C GLU A 96 -7.14 8.29 -8.65
N ASP A 97 -6.17 7.43 -8.28
CA ASP A 97 -6.48 6.06 -7.87
C ASP A 97 -7.36 6.03 -6.62
N VAL A 98 -7.00 6.82 -5.61
CA VAL A 98 -7.77 6.93 -4.36
C VAL A 98 -9.18 7.43 -4.64
N TYR A 99 -9.30 8.48 -5.45
CA TYR A 99 -10.60 9.03 -5.82
C TYR A 99 -11.44 8.03 -6.62
N GLY A 100 -10.86 7.38 -7.62
CA GLY A 100 -11.54 6.38 -8.43
C GLY A 100 -12.00 5.16 -7.62
N LEU A 101 -11.23 4.72 -6.63
CA LEU A 101 -11.63 3.66 -5.71
C LEU A 101 -12.80 4.11 -4.81
N TYR A 102 -12.79 5.35 -4.34
CA TYR A 102 -13.90 5.91 -3.59
C TYR A 102 -15.18 5.95 -4.43
N GLU A 103 -15.14 6.51 -5.63
CA GLU A 103 -16.29 6.55 -6.56
C GLU A 103 -16.80 5.14 -6.85
N ALA A 104 -15.90 4.19 -7.15
CA ALA A 104 -16.27 2.81 -7.43
C ALA A 104 -16.89 2.07 -6.23
N SER A 105 -16.67 2.56 -5.01
CA SER A 105 -17.27 1.97 -3.81
C SER A 105 -18.77 2.23 -3.73
N GLY A 106 -19.24 3.33 -4.29
CA GLY A 106 -20.64 3.79 -4.17
C GLY A 106 -21.02 4.24 -2.76
N CYS A 107 -20.04 4.37 -1.85
CA CYS A 107 -20.29 4.81 -0.47
C CYS A 107 -20.58 6.31 -0.39
N ALA A 108 -21.37 6.70 0.61
CA ALA A 108 -21.82 8.08 0.79
C ALA A 108 -20.72 9.04 1.28
N SER A 109 -19.70 8.53 1.96
CA SER A 109 -18.58 9.34 2.46
C SER A 109 -17.30 8.50 2.58
N LEU A 110 -16.16 9.20 2.69
CA LEU A 110 -14.83 8.64 2.71
C LEU A 110 -14.08 8.98 4.00
N THR A 111 -13.52 7.96 4.63
CA THR A 111 -12.42 8.08 5.60
C THR A 111 -11.21 7.37 5.04
N ILE A 112 -10.04 8.00 5.14
CA ILE A 112 -8.77 7.36 4.73
C ILE A 112 -7.97 7.00 5.98
N PHE A 113 -7.51 5.75 6.04
CA PHE A 113 -6.58 5.24 7.06
C PHE A 113 -5.31 4.76 6.35
N ALA A 114 -4.19 5.42 6.61
CA ALA A 114 -3.02 5.27 5.76
C ALA A 114 -1.70 5.19 6.53
N HIS A 115 -0.76 4.45 5.96
CA HIS A 115 0.59 4.22 6.47
C HIS A 115 1.63 4.39 5.35
N ASP A 116 2.82 4.92 5.66
CA ASP A 116 3.97 5.08 4.76
C ASP A 116 3.59 5.77 3.44
N TRP A 117 3.84 5.21 2.26
CA TRP A 117 3.43 5.78 0.97
C TRP A 117 1.93 6.04 0.86
N GLY A 118 1.11 5.15 1.43
CA GLY A 118 -0.33 5.40 1.52
C GLY A 118 -0.63 6.68 2.28
N ALA A 119 0.12 6.97 3.35
CA ALA A 119 -0.03 8.19 4.13
C ALA A 119 0.46 9.45 3.38
N VAL A 120 1.54 9.34 2.60
CA VAL A 120 2.00 10.44 1.73
C VAL A 120 0.91 10.83 0.73
N ILE A 121 0.30 9.83 0.07
CA ILE A 121 -0.80 10.05 -0.87
C ILE A 121 -2.02 10.65 -0.16
N ALA A 122 -2.38 10.12 1.01
CA ALA A 122 -3.54 10.56 1.78
C ALA A 122 -3.40 12.02 2.25
N TRP A 123 -2.19 12.45 2.66
CA TRP A 123 -1.91 13.85 2.96
C TRP A 123 -2.13 14.75 1.74
N GLN A 124 -1.60 14.37 0.57
CA GLN A 124 -1.76 15.14 -0.66
C GLN A 124 -3.22 15.19 -1.11
N TYR A 125 -3.93 14.06 -1.04
CA TYR A 125 -5.35 13.98 -1.33
C TYR A 125 -6.17 14.97 -0.50
N ALA A 126 -5.90 15.00 0.82
CA ALA A 126 -6.61 15.89 1.74
C ALA A 126 -6.24 17.37 1.53
N MET A 127 -4.96 17.70 1.33
CA MET A 127 -4.50 19.07 1.09
C MET A 127 -5.06 19.65 -0.22
N LEU A 128 -5.17 18.83 -1.27
CA LEU A 128 -5.76 19.24 -2.54
C LEU A 128 -7.30 19.25 -2.52
N LYS A 129 -7.91 18.76 -1.44
CA LYS A 129 -9.37 18.66 -1.28
C LYS A 129 -10.00 17.94 -2.48
N ARG A 130 -9.40 16.81 -2.91
CA ARG A 130 -9.88 16.08 -4.09
C ARG A 130 -11.32 15.61 -3.94
N SER A 131 -11.75 15.28 -2.72
CA SER A 131 -13.13 15.14 -2.27
C SER A 131 -13.23 15.48 -0.79
N ASP A 132 -14.46 15.58 -0.28
CA ASP A 132 -14.67 15.69 1.15
C ASP A 132 -14.24 14.39 1.86
N LEU A 133 -13.66 14.55 3.04
CA LEU A 133 -13.28 13.47 3.93
C LEU A 133 -14.01 13.58 5.26
N ASP A 134 -14.61 12.47 5.74
CA ASP A 134 -15.11 12.42 7.11
C ASP A 134 -13.95 12.49 8.10
N HIS A 135 -12.90 11.68 7.85
CA HIS A 135 -11.68 11.64 8.67
C HIS A 135 -10.45 11.27 7.83
N LEU A 136 -9.28 11.71 8.31
CA LEU A 136 -7.96 11.32 7.84
C LEU A 136 -7.15 10.75 9.00
N ILE A 137 -6.79 9.46 8.94
CA ILE A 137 -6.03 8.76 9.96
C ILE A 137 -4.67 8.38 9.36
N ILE A 138 -3.60 8.94 9.94
CA ILE A 138 -2.23 8.77 9.42
C ILE A 138 -1.36 8.05 10.44
N CYS A 139 -0.69 7.00 9.99
CA CYS A 139 0.32 6.28 10.77
C CYS A 139 1.73 6.60 10.25
N ASN A 140 2.62 7.01 11.16
CA ASN A 140 4.07 7.10 11.00
C ASN A 140 4.60 8.09 9.95
N VAL A 141 3.75 8.94 9.37
CA VAL A 141 4.19 9.98 8.41
C VAL A 141 3.70 11.34 8.88
N PRO A 142 4.59 12.27 9.23
CA PRO A 142 4.19 13.62 9.64
C PRO A 142 3.56 14.38 8.50
N HIS A 143 2.81 15.44 8.85
CA HIS A 143 2.32 16.39 7.85
C HIS A 143 3.51 16.98 7.06
N PRO A 144 3.41 17.16 5.72
CA PRO A 144 4.51 17.64 4.88
C PRO A 144 5.16 18.92 5.37
N ALA A 145 4.38 19.90 5.85
CA ALA A 145 4.94 21.14 6.41
C ALA A 145 5.79 20.88 7.67
N ALA A 146 5.30 20.03 8.59
CA ALA A 146 6.06 19.67 9.78
C ALA A 146 7.34 18.88 9.45
N MET A 147 7.29 18.06 8.41
CA MET A 147 8.46 17.34 7.91
C MET A 147 9.50 18.32 7.34
N GLN A 148 9.08 19.32 6.59
CA GLN A 148 9.95 20.34 6.02
C GLN A 148 10.62 21.20 7.10
N GLU A 149 9.86 21.63 8.12
CA GLU A 149 10.36 22.44 9.22
C GLU A 149 11.38 21.70 10.10
N ASN A 150 11.24 20.38 10.24
CA ASN A 150 12.07 19.56 11.12
C ASN A 150 13.06 18.66 10.35
N PHE A 151 13.31 18.97 9.07
CA PHE A 151 14.26 18.18 8.27
C PHE A 151 15.69 18.47 8.70
N ASP A 152 16.32 17.51 9.36
CA ASP A 152 17.69 17.63 9.87
C ASP A 152 18.65 16.60 9.21
N ARG A 153 19.94 16.69 9.59
CA ARG A 153 20.98 15.76 9.12
C ARG A 153 20.73 14.31 9.54
N ASN A 154 20.02 14.07 10.63
CA ASN A 154 19.69 12.73 11.09
C ASN A 154 18.58 12.14 10.24
N GLN A 155 17.58 12.95 9.89
CA GLN A 155 16.54 12.55 8.94
C GLN A 155 17.13 12.24 7.56
N LEU A 156 18.07 13.06 7.08
CA LEU A 156 18.77 12.81 5.82
C LEU A 156 19.49 11.45 5.83
N LYS A 157 20.18 11.13 6.93
CA LYS A 157 20.85 9.82 7.08
C LYS A 157 19.86 8.66 7.08
N LYS A 158 18.70 8.81 7.73
CA LYS A 158 17.64 7.79 7.74
C LYS A 158 17.00 7.61 6.36
N SER A 159 16.97 8.66 5.55
CA SER A 159 16.38 8.68 4.21
C SER A 159 17.38 8.30 3.10
N TRP A 160 18.55 7.72 3.41
CA TRP A 160 19.58 7.33 2.44
C TRP A 160 19.03 6.44 1.32
N TYR A 161 18.05 5.60 1.62
CA TYR A 161 17.43 4.67 0.68
C TYR A 161 16.68 5.40 -0.45
N VAL A 162 16.18 6.62 -0.22
CA VAL A 162 15.54 7.44 -1.25
C VAL A 162 16.54 7.76 -2.36
N PHE A 163 17.78 8.09 -2.01
CA PHE A 163 18.86 8.31 -2.98
C PHE A 163 19.30 7.02 -3.65
N PHE A 164 19.38 5.94 -2.90
CA PHE A 164 19.67 4.61 -3.44
C PHE A 164 18.65 4.19 -4.50
N PHE A 165 17.37 4.46 -4.28
CA PHE A 165 16.30 4.14 -5.21
C PHE A 165 16.34 4.95 -6.51
N GLN A 166 17.08 6.05 -6.56
CA GLN A 166 17.30 6.80 -7.81
C GLN A 166 18.26 6.10 -8.77
N ILE A 167 19.08 5.16 -8.29
CA ILE A 167 20.05 4.46 -9.13
C ILE A 167 19.30 3.48 -10.03
N PRO A 168 19.48 3.54 -11.36
CA PRO A 168 18.78 2.62 -12.27
C PRO A 168 19.16 1.16 -12.02
N LEU A 169 18.18 0.27 -11.98
CA LEU A 169 18.30 -1.20 -11.92
C LEU A 169 18.93 -1.77 -10.65
N LEU A 170 19.79 -1.03 -9.95
CA LEU A 170 20.52 -1.54 -8.79
C LEU A 170 19.62 -1.87 -7.59
N PRO A 171 18.65 -1.01 -7.21
CA PRO A 171 17.70 -1.33 -6.14
C PRO A 171 16.89 -2.58 -6.44
N GLU A 172 16.32 -2.67 -7.63
CA GLU A 172 15.51 -3.81 -8.06
C GLU A 172 16.33 -5.11 -8.04
N TYR A 173 17.55 -5.06 -8.58
CA TYR A 173 18.46 -6.22 -8.56
C TYR A 173 18.81 -6.62 -7.13
N SER A 174 19.21 -5.67 -6.28
CA SER A 174 19.64 -5.95 -4.92
C SER A 174 18.52 -6.52 -4.05
N MET A 175 17.31 -5.91 -4.13
CA MET A 175 16.14 -6.36 -3.36
C MET A 175 15.50 -7.63 -3.94
N GLY A 176 15.64 -7.88 -5.25
CA GLY A 176 15.06 -9.05 -5.91
C GLY A 176 15.84 -10.36 -5.75
N ARG A 177 17.05 -10.30 -5.18
CA ARG A 177 17.90 -11.49 -4.99
C ARG A 177 17.19 -12.54 -4.15
N ARG A 178 17.37 -13.84 -4.52
CA ARG A 178 16.81 -14.98 -3.79
C ARG A 178 15.31 -14.83 -3.54
N GLU A 179 14.56 -14.51 -4.60
CA GLU A 179 13.10 -14.29 -4.50
C GLU A 179 12.73 -13.21 -3.47
N ALA A 180 13.38 -12.07 -3.54
CA ALA A 180 13.19 -10.93 -2.65
C ALA A 180 13.47 -11.20 -1.15
N GLU A 181 14.43 -12.10 -0.82
CA GLU A 181 14.85 -12.32 0.56
C GLU A 181 15.35 -11.05 1.28
N PRO A 182 16.01 -10.06 0.63
CA PRO A 182 16.33 -8.79 1.29
C PRO A 182 15.11 -8.03 1.84
N ILE A 183 13.94 -8.15 1.20
CA ILE A 183 12.69 -7.58 1.72
C ILE A 183 12.28 -8.29 3.02
N ALA A 184 12.33 -9.63 3.05
CA ALA A 184 12.06 -10.40 4.26
C ALA A 184 13.03 -10.03 5.40
N THR A 185 14.32 -9.92 5.10
CA THR A 185 15.34 -9.51 6.07
C THR A 185 15.09 -8.10 6.61
N MET A 186 14.72 -7.16 5.74
CA MET A 186 14.38 -5.81 6.14
C MET A 186 13.19 -5.79 7.12
N LEU A 187 12.13 -6.52 6.81
CA LEU A 187 10.94 -6.61 7.67
C LEU A 187 11.25 -7.25 9.03
N ARG A 188 12.07 -8.31 9.06
CA ARG A 188 12.51 -8.92 10.33
C ARG A 188 13.29 -7.93 11.21
N ASN A 189 14.19 -7.16 10.60
CA ASN A 189 15.11 -6.26 11.32
C ASN A 189 14.44 -4.93 11.74
N SER A 190 13.43 -4.46 11.03
CA SER A 190 12.74 -3.21 11.33
C SER A 190 11.60 -3.35 12.33
N ASN A 191 11.29 -4.58 12.74
CA ASN A 191 10.15 -4.87 13.57
C ASN A 191 10.51 -4.92 15.06
N SER A 192 9.83 -4.11 15.89
CA SER A 192 10.00 -4.11 17.35
C SER A 192 9.32 -5.28 18.05
N ARG A 193 8.45 -6.02 17.35
CA ARG A 193 7.72 -7.19 17.86
C ARG A 193 7.83 -8.37 16.89
N PRO A 194 8.98 -9.06 16.87
CA PRO A 194 9.22 -10.16 15.93
C PRO A 194 8.16 -11.27 15.98
N GLU A 195 7.56 -11.51 17.14
CA GLU A 195 6.50 -12.49 17.37
C GLU A 195 5.23 -12.20 16.54
N MET A 196 4.99 -10.93 16.17
CA MET A 196 3.86 -10.53 15.33
C MET A 196 4.10 -10.73 13.83
N PHE A 197 5.35 -11.06 13.47
CA PHE A 197 5.80 -11.25 12.09
C PHE A 197 6.50 -12.61 11.91
N PRO A 198 5.78 -13.72 12.14
CA PRO A 198 6.31 -15.04 11.86
C PRO A 198 6.60 -15.21 10.37
N ASP A 199 7.36 -16.22 10.01
CA ASP A 199 7.83 -16.41 8.63
C ASP A 199 6.71 -16.50 7.59
N GLU A 200 5.56 -17.07 7.93
CA GLU A 200 4.39 -17.13 7.04
C GLU A 200 3.86 -15.73 6.71
N VAL A 201 3.85 -14.80 7.68
CA VAL A 201 3.46 -13.40 7.48
C VAL A 201 4.49 -12.66 6.62
N ILE A 202 5.78 -12.80 6.93
CA ILE A 202 6.87 -12.19 6.16
C ILE A 202 6.87 -12.70 4.71
N ASN A 203 6.59 -13.98 4.51
CA ASN A 203 6.56 -14.59 3.18
C ASN A 203 5.46 -14.00 2.27
N VAL A 204 4.37 -13.46 2.82
CA VAL A 204 3.37 -12.73 2.02
C VAL A 204 4.03 -11.53 1.33
N TYR A 205 4.73 -10.69 2.08
CA TYR A 205 5.40 -9.50 1.55
C TYR A 205 6.53 -9.86 0.60
N ARG A 206 7.33 -10.89 0.95
CA ARG A 206 8.40 -11.42 0.09
C ARG A 206 7.86 -11.90 -1.25
N LYS A 207 6.82 -12.73 -1.25
CA LYS A 207 6.17 -13.22 -2.48
C LYS A 207 5.57 -12.10 -3.32
N ASN A 208 4.99 -11.08 -2.66
CA ASN A 208 4.50 -9.89 -3.35
C ASN A 208 5.63 -9.17 -4.09
N ALA A 209 6.76 -8.90 -3.40
CA ALA A 209 7.92 -8.23 -3.98
C ALA A 209 8.64 -9.08 -5.06
N ALA A 210 8.59 -10.40 -4.95
CA ALA A 210 9.20 -11.33 -5.91
C ALA A 210 8.43 -11.47 -7.24
N GLN A 211 7.22 -10.91 -7.33
CA GLN A 211 6.46 -10.97 -8.58
C GLN A 211 7.18 -10.23 -9.72
N PRO A 212 6.97 -10.65 -10.97
CA PRO A 212 7.55 -9.97 -12.12
C PRO A 212 7.28 -8.47 -12.10
N ARG A 213 8.34 -7.66 -12.16
CA ARG A 213 8.30 -6.18 -12.17
C ARG A 213 7.72 -5.51 -10.91
N ALA A 214 7.44 -6.24 -9.82
CA ALA A 214 6.90 -5.66 -8.61
C ALA A 214 7.87 -4.63 -8.00
N LEU A 215 9.14 -4.99 -7.86
CA LEU A 215 10.17 -4.07 -7.34
C LEU A 215 10.36 -2.82 -8.21
N ASN A 216 10.26 -2.95 -9.55
CA ASN A 216 10.30 -1.78 -10.42
C ASN A 216 9.14 -0.81 -10.10
N ALA A 217 7.92 -1.35 -9.96
CA ALA A 217 6.75 -0.56 -9.62
C ALA A 217 6.89 0.09 -8.24
N MET A 218 7.31 -0.68 -7.24
CA MET A 218 7.54 -0.18 -5.87
C MET A 218 8.56 0.96 -5.83
N VAL A 219 9.67 0.83 -6.56
CA VAL A 219 10.73 1.85 -6.64
C VAL A 219 10.28 3.09 -7.41
N ASN A 220 9.37 2.94 -8.39
CA ASN A 220 8.86 4.06 -9.16
C ASN A 220 8.11 5.10 -8.32
N TYR A 221 7.54 4.74 -7.17
CA TYR A 221 6.98 5.71 -6.21
C TYR A 221 8.01 6.74 -5.73
N TYR A 222 9.27 6.36 -5.67
CA TYR A 222 10.38 7.23 -5.24
C TYR A 222 11.04 7.99 -6.39
N ARG A 223 10.80 7.55 -7.64
CA ARG A 223 11.41 8.13 -8.86
C ARG A 223 10.50 9.11 -9.59
N ALA A 224 9.19 9.05 -9.34
CA ALA A 224 8.17 9.83 -10.04
C ALA A 224 8.07 11.29 -9.57
#